data_a8324e9b24f44c37bcf80c4a2f273c2d
#
_entry.id   a8324e9b24f44c37bcf80c4a2f273c2d
#
_cell.length_a   1.000
_cell.length_b   1.000
_cell.length_c   1.000
_cell.angle_alpha   90.00
_cell.angle_beta   90.00
_cell.angle_gamma   90.00
#
_symmetry.space_group_name_H-M   'P 1'
#
loop_
_entity.id
_entity.type
_entity.pdbx_description
1 polymer ?
#
loop_
_entity_poly.entity_id
_entity_poly.type
_entity_poly.pdbx_seq_one_letter_code
_entity_poly.pdbx_strand_id
1 'polypeptide(L)'
;MPPRLGALELKALVRRYGLPYSAALGIDVRSCRLAELSKWFLASMLYAKPIREETATRTYKIFEAEDRTTAQRIVGAGWEGLVGLLDAGGYVRYDFSTADRLLGVFGNLQAKYGGDLNRLHAAAKDSGDLERLLKGLGKGIGDVTVAILLRDLQGIWSKAKPRLTPLERLAMRKLGLSESALEATARRLRVNPVRLRTALARYGIRLRRGEGSPASSSRALPPGIPTLPAQPGRRAVIARHLLGTR
;
A
#
# COMPACT_ATOMS: atom_id res chain seq x y z
N MET A 1 -25.54 -8.00 20.75
CA MET A 1 -24.17 -8.41 20.33
C MET A 1 -24.19 -8.67 18.84
N PRO A 2 -23.26 -8.15 18.03
CA PRO A 2 -23.16 -8.53 16.64
C PRO A 2 -22.86 -10.04 16.55
N PRO A 3 -23.43 -10.77 15.57
CA PRO A 3 -23.16 -12.19 15.42
C PRO A 3 -21.67 -12.40 15.13
N ARG A 4 -21.03 -13.28 15.92
CA ARG A 4 -19.66 -13.72 15.64
C ARG A 4 -19.67 -14.56 14.37
N LEU A 5 -18.92 -14.15 13.35
CA LEU A 5 -18.75 -14.99 12.16
C LEU A 5 -18.10 -16.33 12.51
N GLY A 6 -18.62 -17.39 11.92
CA GLY A 6 -18.05 -18.72 12.03
C GLY A 6 -16.68 -18.82 11.34
N ALA A 7 -15.94 -19.90 11.66
CA ALA A 7 -14.61 -20.13 11.06
C ALA A 7 -14.65 -20.24 9.53
N LEU A 8 -15.73 -20.82 8.97
CA LEU A 8 -15.92 -20.97 7.53
C LEU A 8 -16.11 -19.61 6.83
N GLU A 9 -16.89 -18.71 7.44
CA GLU A 9 -17.13 -17.37 6.90
C GLU A 9 -15.88 -16.49 6.94
N LEU A 10 -15.09 -16.60 8.02
CA LEU A 10 -13.78 -15.91 8.09
C LEU A 10 -12.79 -16.46 7.05
N LYS A 11 -12.77 -17.78 6.81
CA LYS A 11 -11.96 -18.35 5.73
C LYS A 11 -12.40 -17.86 4.36
N ALA A 12 -13.72 -17.78 4.12
CA ALA A 12 -14.26 -17.22 2.88
C ALA A 12 -13.87 -15.76 2.69
N LEU A 13 -13.93 -14.95 3.76
CA LEU A 13 -13.47 -13.56 3.76
C LEU A 13 -11.98 -13.47 3.37
N VAL A 14 -11.12 -14.30 3.99
CA VAL A 14 -9.67 -14.31 3.68
C VAL A 14 -9.40 -14.80 2.26
N ARG A 15 -10.13 -15.80 1.77
CA ARG A 15 -10.01 -16.22 0.37
C ARG A 15 -10.36 -15.11 -0.60
N ARG A 16 -11.42 -14.35 -0.32
CA ARG A 16 -11.92 -13.29 -1.20
C ARG A 16 -11.09 -12.01 -1.15
N TYR A 17 -10.63 -11.60 0.03
CA TYR A 17 -10.03 -10.27 0.25
C TYR A 17 -8.59 -10.32 0.78
N GLY A 18 -8.06 -11.49 1.10
CA GLY A 18 -6.80 -11.64 1.80
C GLY A 18 -5.54 -11.69 0.93
N LEU A 19 -5.63 -11.35 -0.36
CA LEU A 19 -4.42 -11.22 -1.18
C LEU A 19 -3.66 -9.97 -0.72
N PRO A 20 -2.39 -10.08 -0.21
CA PRO A 20 -1.59 -8.92 0.19
C PRO A 20 -1.49 -7.91 -0.94
N TYR A 21 -1.41 -6.62 -0.61
CA TYR A 21 -1.34 -5.58 -1.63
C TYR A 21 -0.04 -5.65 -2.44
N SER A 22 1.09 -5.96 -1.79
CA SER A 22 2.36 -6.20 -2.49
C SER A 22 2.24 -7.33 -3.51
N ALA A 23 1.64 -8.46 -3.11
CA ALA A 23 1.43 -9.61 -3.98
C ALA A 23 0.46 -9.30 -5.14
N ALA A 24 -0.59 -8.50 -4.89
CA ALA A 24 -1.53 -8.06 -5.92
C ALA A 24 -0.86 -7.17 -6.99
N LEU A 25 0.23 -6.47 -6.62
CA LEU A 25 1.04 -5.65 -7.53
C LEU A 25 2.17 -6.44 -8.21
N GLY A 26 2.41 -7.70 -7.83
CA GLY A 26 3.52 -8.50 -8.31
C GLY A 26 4.87 -8.14 -7.66
N ILE A 27 4.85 -7.48 -6.48
CA ILE A 27 6.05 -7.05 -5.76
C ILE A 27 6.51 -8.18 -4.83
N ASP A 28 7.74 -8.64 -5.01
CA ASP A 28 8.35 -9.68 -4.18
C ASP A 28 9.06 -9.09 -2.95
N VAL A 29 8.27 -8.72 -1.94
CA VAL A 29 8.80 -8.20 -0.66
C VAL A 29 9.63 -9.24 0.11
N ARG A 30 9.45 -10.55 -0.18
CA ARG A 30 10.20 -11.63 0.49
C ARG A 30 11.66 -11.68 0.11
N SER A 31 11.99 -11.24 -1.11
CA SER A 31 13.37 -11.17 -1.57
C SER A 31 14.21 -10.15 -0.81
N CYS A 32 13.57 -9.20 -0.12
CA CYS A 32 14.22 -8.05 0.52
C CYS A 32 15.15 -7.27 -0.42
N ARG A 33 15.02 -7.43 -1.75
CA ARG A 33 15.81 -6.66 -2.72
C ARG A 33 15.42 -5.18 -2.62
N LEU A 34 16.43 -4.31 -2.69
CA LEU A 34 16.24 -2.86 -2.61
C LEU A 34 15.13 -2.37 -3.56
N ALA A 35 15.15 -2.81 -4.80
CA ALA A 35 14.14 -2.42 -5.80
C ALA A 35 12.73 -2.83 -5.40
N GLU A 36 12.54 -4.05 -4.90
CA GLU A 36 11.23 -4.56 -4.49
C GLU A 36 10.70 -3.84 -3.24
N LEU A 37 11.57 -3.58 -2.27
CA LEU A 37 11.19 -2.81 -1.08
C LEU A 37 10.86 -1.35 -1.41
N SER A 38 11.60 -0.74 -2.35
CA SER A 38 11.32 0.62 -2.82
C SER A 38 9.97 0.70 -3.56
N LYS A 39 9.67 -0.27 -4.44
CA LYS A 39 8.36 -0.43 -5.07
C LYS A 39 7.24 -0.51 -4.04
N TRP A 40 7.41 -1.37 -3.03
CA TRP A 40 6.41 -1.55 -1.99
C TRP A 40 6.24 -0.31 -1.11
N PHE A 41 7.32 0.41 -0.81
CA PHE A 41 7.26 1.65 -0.06
C PHE A 41 6.48 2.73 -0.81
N LEU A 42 6.77 2.93 -2.11
CA LEU A 42 5.99 3.82 -2.97
C LEU A 42 4.51 3.43 -2.96
N ALA A 43 4.19 2.18 -3.24
CA ALA A 43 2.82 1.70 -3.26
C ALA A 43 2.11 1.92 -1.91
N SER A 44 2.78 1.66 -0.78
CA SER A 44 2.19 1.86 0.55
C SER A 44 1.85 3.33 0.83
N MET A 45 2.63 4.29 0.33
CA MET A 45 2.30 5.72 0.40
C MET A 45 1.07 6.07 -0.43
N LEU A 46 0.92 5.47 -1.61
CA LEU A 46 -0.25 5.68 -2.47
C LEU A 46 -1.52 5.09 -1.86
N TYR A 47 -1.47 3.87 -1.33
CA TYR A 47 -2.62 3.22 -0.67
C TYR A 47 -3.04 3.86 0.65
N ALA A 48 -2.16 4.62 1.30
CA ALA A 48 -2.48 5.28 2.57
C ALA A 48 -3.43 6.48 2.42
N LYS A 49 -3.68 6.95 1.21
CA LYS A 49 -4.61 8.06 0.95
C LYS A 49 -6.07 7.59 0.92
N PRO A 50 -7.03 8.48 1.25
CA PRO A 50 -8.47 8.15 1.21
C PRO A 50 -9.02 8.15 -0.23
N ILE A 51 -8.42 7.35 -1.09
CA ILE A 51 -8.81 7.15 -2.49
C ILE A 51 -9.25 5.70 -2.72
N ARG A 52 -9.76 5.41 -3.90
CA ARG A 52 -10.11 4.04 -4.29
C ARG A 52 -8.85 3.20 -4.48
N GLU A 53 -8.91 1.92 -4.09
CA GLU A 53 -7.81 0.97 -4.26
C GLU A 53 -7.38 0.87 -5.74
N GLU A 54 -8.35 0.89 -6.65
CA GLU A 54 -8.12 0.84 -8.09
C GLU A 54 -7.30 2.05 -8.61
N THR A 55 -7.56 3.25 -8.05
CA THR A 55 -6.81 4.46 -8.39
C THR A 55 -5.37 4.35 -7.90
N ALA A 56 -5.14 3.93 -6.64
CA ALA A 56 -3.79 3.74 -6.12
C ALA A 56 -3.01 2.68 -6.92
N THR A 57 -3.67 1.56 -7.26
CA THR A 57 -3.09 0.50 -8.09
C THR A 57 -2.69 1.02 -9.47
N ARG A 58 -3.59 1.75 -10.15
CA ARG A 58 -3.31 2.31 -11.48
C ARG A 58 -2.17 3.31 -11.44
N THR A 59 -2.15 4.18 -10.46
CA THR A 59 -1.07 5.16 -10.27
C THR A 59 0.27 4.45 -10.06
N TYR A 60 0.33 3.45 -9.17
CA TYR A 60 1.55 2.66 -8.99
C TYR A 60 2.02 2.01 -10.30
N LYS A 61 1.11 1.43 -11.09
CA LYS A 61 1.46 0.80 -12.38
C LYS A 61 2.02 1.79 -13.40
N ILE A 62 1.62 3.06 -13.37
CA ILE A 62 2.21 4.11 -14.18
C ILE A 62 3.64 4.40 -13.72
N PHE A 63 3.88 4.55 -12.41
CA PHE A 63 5.23 4.71 -11.89
C PHE A 63 6.15 3.53 -12.26
N GLU A 64 5.62 2.31 -12.24
CA GLU A 64 6.35 1.09 -12.61
C GLU A 64 6.67 1.08 -14.12
N ALA A 65 5.71 1.40 -14.98
CA ALA A 65 5.88 1.44 -16.43
C ALA A 65 6.89 2.52 -16.88
N GLU A 66 6.92 3.65 -16.18
CA GLU A 66 7.87 4.75 -16.41
C GLU A 66 9.20 4.56 -15.66
N ASP A 67 9.39 3.40 -15.03
CA ASP A 67 10.60 3.05 -14.29
C ASP A 67 10.95 4.07 -13.18
N ARG A 68 9.93 4.61 -12.51
CA ARG A 68 10.03 5.61 -11.42
C ARG A 68 9.69 4.99 -10.06
N THR A 69 10.38 3.91 -9.68
CA THR A 69 10.06 3.15 -8.47
C THR A 69 11.18 3.08 -7.44
N THR A 70 12.40 3.51 -7.77
CA THR A 70 13.52 3.60 -6.83
C THR A 70 13.67 5.04 -6.29
N ALA A 71 14.30 5.20 -5.12
CA ALA A 71 14.49 6.51 -4.51
C ALA A 71 15.18 7.51 -5.47
N GLN A 72 16.29 7.09 -6.09
CA GLN A 72 17.00 7.90 -7.06
C GLN A 72 16.12 8.32 -8.24
N ARG A 73 15.34 7.40 -8.80
CA ARG A 73 14.51 7.66 -9.99
C ARG A 73 13.27 8.49 -9.68
N ILE A 74 12.69 8.34 -8.47
CA ILE A 74 11.59 9.19 -7.98
C ILE A 74 12.10 10.62 -7.81
N VAL A 75 13.23 10.82 -7.13
CA VAL A 75 13.83 12.13 -6.95
C VAL A 75 14.23 12.75 -8.30
N GLY A 76 14.83 11.95 -9.18
CA GLY A 76 15.25 12.38 -10.51
C GLY A 76 14.10 12.73 -11.46
N ALA A 77 12.87 12.31 -11.19
CA ALA A 77 11.69 12.73 -11.95
C ALA A 77 11.34 14.22 -11.74
N GLY A 78 11.75 14.78 -10.61
CA GLY A 78 11.39 16.15 -10.22
C GLY A 78 9.92 16.32 -9.89
N TRP A 79 9.55 17.50 -9.45
CA TRP A 79 8.18 17.76 -9.01
C TRP A 79 7.16 17.65 -10.15
N GLU A 80 7.41 18.29 -11.28
CA GLU A 80 6.51 18.27 -12.45
C GLU A 80 6.33 16.87 -13.00
N GLY A 81 7.41 16.08 -13.11
CA GLY A 81 7.34 14.70 -13.56
C GLY A 81 6.49 13.84 -12.64
N LEU A 82 6.62 14.01 -11.32
CA LEU A 82 5.81 13.28 -10.35
C LEU A 82 4.34 13.69 -10.40
N VAL A 83 4.03 14.98 -10.55
CA VAL A 83 2.65 15.47 -10.74
C VAL A 83 2.04 14.84 -11.98
N GLY A 84 2.76 14.81 -13.11
CA GLY A 84 2.28 14.19 -14.34
C GLY A 84 1.96 12.69 -14.19
N LEU A 85 2.80 11.94 -13.47
CA LEU A 85 2.56 10.52 -13.19
C LEU A 85 1.35 10.30 -12.27
N LEU A 86 1.20 11.14 -11.26
CA LEU A 86 0.07 11.09 -10.32
C LEU A 86 -1.24 11.43 -11.02
N ASP A 87 -1.26 12.47 -11.83
CA ASP A 87 -2.43 12.89 -12.61
C ASP A 87 -2.85 11.81 -13.61
N ALA A 88 -1.92 11.25 -14.38
CA ALA A 88 -2.17 10.14 -15.29
C ALA A 88 -2.78 8.92 -14.60
N GLY A 89 -2.43 8.69 -13.33
CA GLY A 89 -3.01 7.65 -12.46
C GLY A 89 -4.41 7.98 -11.95
N GLY A 90 -4.87 9.23 -12.09
CA GLY A 90 -6.13 9.72 -11.54
C GLY A 90 -6.04 10.17 -10.08
N TYR A 91 -4.86 10.56 -9.64
CA TYR A 91 -4.58 11.05 -8.29
C TYR A 91 -4.85 12.56 -8.13
N VAL A 92 -5.55 13.14 -9.09
CA VAL A 92 -5.76 14.59 -9.36
C VAL A 92 -6.02 15.45 -8.12
N ARG A 93 -6.76 14.94 -7.14
CA ARG A 93 -7.06 15.70 -5.91
C ARG A 93 -5.87 15.85 -4.96
N TYR A 94 -4.86 14.99 -5.09
CA TYR A 94 -3.75 14.88 -4.14
C TYR A 94 -2.38 14.93 -4.83
N ASP A 95 -2.32 15.14 -6.14
CA ASP A 95 -1.13 15.11 -6.99
C ASP A 95 0.00 16.01 -6.47
N PHE A 96 -0.23 17.32 -6.36
CA PHE A 96 0.76 18.30 -5.87
C PHE A 96 1.28 17.94 -4.48
N SER A 97 0.36 17.75 -3.53
CA SER A 97 0.77 17.43 -2.16
C SER A 97 1.43 16.06 -2.03
N THR A 98 1.17 15.14 -2.96
CA THR A 98 1.81 13.82 -2.97
C THR A 98 3.16 13.89 -3.67
N ALA A 99 3.32 14.68 -4.73
CA ALA A 99 4.61 14.96 -5.36
C ALA A 99 5.61 15.55 -4.36
N ASP A 100 5.21 16.58 -3.60
CA ASP A 100 6.03 17.15 -2.52
C ASP A 100 6.48 16.10 -1.49
N ARG A 101 5.54 15.24 -1.08
CA ARG A 101 5.81 14.18 -0.09
C ARG A 101 6.73 13.10 -0.64
N LEU A 102 6.54 12.69 -1.88
CA LEU A 102 7.40 11.71 -2.53
C LEU A 102 8.83 12.25 -2.65
N LEU A 103 9.00 13.48 -3.12
CA LEU A 103 10.33 14.11 -3.19
C LEU A 103 11.00 14.20 -1.82
N GLY A 104 10.30 14.69 -0.81
CA GLY A 104 10.87 14.82 0.52
C GLY A 104 11.21 13.46 1.16
N VAL A 105 10.31 12.49 1.07
CA VAL A 105 10.49 11.17 1.70
C VAL A 105 11.58 10.37 1.00
N PHE A 106 11.56 10.28 -0.33
CA PHE A 106 12.56 9.53 -1.08
C PHE A 106 13.90 10.24 -1.12
N GLY A 107 13.92 11.59 -1.11
CA GLY A 107 15.13 12.39 -0.94
C GLY A 107 15.80 12.12 0.40
N ASN A 108 15.05 12.12 1.50
CA ASN A 108 15.56 11.78 2.83
C ASN A 108 15.99 10.31 2.95
N LEU A 109 15.26 9.38 2.32
CA LEU A 109 15.67 7.98 2.25
C LEU A 109 17.01 7.85 1.51
N GLN A 110 17.17 8.55 0.39
CA GLN A 110 18.41 8.56 -0.38
C GLN A 110 19.57 9.15 0.43
N ALA A 111 19.36 10.31 1.06
CA ALA A 111 20.40 11.02 1.80
C ALA A 111 20.86 10.26 3.06
N LYS A 112 19.91 9.70 3.83
CA LYS A 112 20.21 9.07 5.13
C LYS A 112 20.57 7.60 5.04
N TYR A 113 20.03 6.89 4.05
CA TYR A 113 20.14 5.43 3.95
C TYR A 113 20.56 4.93 2.56
N GLY A 114 20.99 5.82 1.66
CA GLY A 114 21.38 5.46 0.30
C GLY A 114 20.23 4.89 -0.55
N GLY A 115 18.98 5.25 -0.23
CA GLY A 115 17.79 4.74 -0.90
C GLY A 115 17.38 3.32 -0.47
N ASP A 116 18.04 2.74 0.53
CA ASP A 116 17.85 1.35 0.95
C ASP A 116 17.07 1.25 2.28
N LEU A 117 15.85 0.73 2.19
CA LEU A 117 15.01 0.48 3.36
C LEU A 117 15.54 -0.62 4.29
N ASN A 118 16.38 -1.54 3.79
CA ASN A 118 17.04 -2.52 4.67
C ASN A 118 18.04 -1.83 5.61
N ARG A 119 18.76 -0.80 5.13
CA ARG A 119 19.64 0.00 5.98
C ARG A 119 18.87 0.75 7.06
N LEU A 120 17.70 1.31 6.73
CA LEU A 120 16.81 1.93 7.71
C LEU A 120 16.33 0.89 8.72
N HIS A 121 15.88 -0.30 8.28
CA HIS A 121 15.47 -1.39 9.17
C HIS A 121 16.62 -1.86 10.06
N ALA A 122 17.83 -1.98 9.53
CA ALA A 122 19.01 -2.36 10.30
C ALA A 122 19.35 -1.32 11.41
N ALA A 123 19.24 -0.03 11.08
CA ALA A 123 19.51 1.07 12.00
C ALA A 123 18.49 1.18 13.16
N ALA A 124 17.29 0.66 13.00
CA ALA A 124 16.27 0.66 14.04
C ALA A 124 16.67 -0.28 15.20
N LYS A 125 16.45 0.13 16.44
CA LYS A 125 16.72 -0.67 17.65
C LYS A 125 15.63 -1.74 17.88
N ASP A 126 14.38 -1.35 17.69
CA ASP A 126 13.20 -2.17 17.91
C ASP A 126 12.06 -1.75 16.95
N SER A 127 10.86 -2.31 17.15
CA SER A 127 9.69 -2.00 16.31
C SER A 127 9.20 -0.55 16.47
N GLY A 128 9.28 0.02 17.66
CA GLY A 128 8.91 1.42 17.91
C GLY A 128 9.88 2.38 17.24
N ASP A 129 11.17 2.08 17.32
CA ASP A 129 12.21 2.85 16.66
C ASP A 129 12.10 2.75 15.13
N LEU A 130 11.77 1.57 14.59
CA LEU A 130 11.50 1.40 13.17
C LEU A 130 10.34 2.30 12.69
N GLU A 131 9.22 2.34 13.44
CA GLU A 131 8.11 3.26 13.13
C GLU A 131 8.57 4.73 13.18
N ARG A 132 9.36 5.10 14.18
CA ARG A 132 9.90 6.46 14.32
C ARG A 132 10.82 6.84 13.17
N LEU A 133 11.74 5.97 12.78
CA LEU A 133 12.66 6.21 11.66
C LEU A 133 11.90 6.32 10.32
N LEU A 134 10.91 5.47 10.08
CA LEU A 134 10.06 5.55 8.90
C LEU A 134 9.31 6.89 8.84
N LYS A 135 8.66 7.31 9.93
CA LYS A 135 7.96 8.60 10.02
C LYS A 135 8.91 9.79 9.88
N GLY A 136 10.15 9.64 10.35
CA GLY A 136 11.22 10.63 10.25
C GLY A 136 11.75 10.85 8.82
N LEU A 137 11.33 10.04 7.85
CA LEU A 137 11.64 10.27 6.44
C LEU A 137 10.92 11.49 5.87
N GLY A 138 9.77 11.89 6.44
CA GLY A 138 9.13 13.13 6.00
C GLY A 138 7.61 13.17 6.13
N LYS A 139 7.04 14.32 5.80
CA LYS A 139 5.59 14.51 5.74
C LYS A 139 4.97 13.51 4.76
N GLY A 140 3.90 12.84 5.19
CA GLY A 140 3.21 11.83 4.36
C GLY A 140 3.39 10.40 4.86
N ILE A 141 4.37 10.16 5.74
CA ILE A 141 4.51 8.88 6.44
C ILE A 141 3.83 8.98 7.81
N GLY A 142 2.54 8.72 7.81
CA GLY A 142 1.73 8.61 9.04
C GLY A 142 1.52 7.16 9.47
N ASP A 143 0.74 6.98 10.56
CA ASP A 143 0.44 5.64 11.11
C ASP A 143 -0.14 4.68 10.08
N VAL A 144 -1.02 5.17 9.19
CA VAL A 144 -1.63 4.33 8.15
C VAL A 144 -0.60 3.86 7.13
N THR A 145 0.29 4.75 6.68
CA THR A 145 1.37 4.38 5.73
C THR A 145 2.29 3.33 6.34
N VAL A 146 2.74 3.57 7.57
CA VAL A 146 3.60 2.63 8.30
C VAL A 146 2.91 1.28 8.51
N ALA A 147 1.63 1.29 8.91
CA ALA A 147 0.87 0.07 9.13
C ALA A 147 0.70 -0.75 7.83
N ILE A 148 0.45 -0.10 6.70
CA ILE A 148 0.35 -0.76 5.39
C ILE A 148 1.69 -1.35 4.98
N LEU A 149 2.77 -0.55 5.06
CA LEU A 149 4.12 -0.97 4.72
C LEU A 149 4.54 -2.20 5.54
N LEU A 150 4.48 -2.08 6.87
CA LEU A 150 4.97 -3.12 7.77
C LEU A 150 4.05 -4.35 7.83
N ARG A 151 2.77 -4.25 7.46
CA ARG A 151 1.87 -5.41 7.42
C ARG A 151 2.38 -6.47 6.46
N ASP A 152 2.74 -6.11 5.24
CA ASP A 152 3.19 -7.06 4.23
C ASP A 152 4.65 -7.51 4.48
N LEU A 153 5.40 -6.79 5.32
CA LEU A 153 6.74 -7.15 5.80
C LEU A 153 6.72 -7.95 7.11
N GLN A 154 5.55 -8.20 7.70
CA GLN A 154 5.40 -9.00 8.93
C GLN A 154 5.88 -10.43 8.69
N GLY A 155 6.79 -10.91 9.55
CA GLY A 155 7.42 -12.22 9.40
C GLY A 155 8.58 -12.26 8.38
N ILE A 156 8.90 -11.11 7.74
CA ILE A 156 10.05 -10.92 6.86
C ILE A 156 11.08 -10.06 7.61
N TRP A 157 10.68 -8.89 8.04
CA TRP A 157 11.51 -8.04 8.89
C TRP A 157 11.26 -8.36 10.38
N SER A 158 12.32 -8.62 11.12
CA SER A 158 12.22 -8.99 12.55
C SER A 158 11.54 -7.92 13.41
N LYS A 159 11.67 -6.65 13.03
CA LYS A 159 11.10 -5.50 13.74
C LYS A 159 9.74 -5.05 13.18
N ALA A 160 9.22 -5.69 12.12
CA ALA A 160 7.91 -5.36 11.54
C ALA A 160 6.77 -5.87 12.43
N LYS A 161 6.33 -5.04 13.37
CA LYS A 161 5.17 -5.26 14.24
C LYS A 161 4.11 -4.18 14.00
N PRO A 162 3.41 -4.22 12.86
CA PRO A 162 2.51 -3.16 12.45
C PRO A 162 1.30 -3.04 13.36
N ARG A 163 0.93 -1.81 13.72
CA ARG A 163 -0.33 -1.52 14.40
C ARG A 163 -1.52 -1.78 13.48
N LEU A 164 -2.69 -2.00 14.07
CA LEU A 164 -3.92 -2.13 13.30
C LEU A 164 -4.36 -0.76 12.76
N THR A 165 -4.75 -0.72 11.50
CA THR A 165 -5.37 0.47 10.90
C THR A 165 -6.80 0.68 11.43
N PRO A 166 -7.36 1.91 11.34
CA PRO A 166 -8.75 2.16 11.68
C PRO A 166 -9.75 1.27 10.92
N LEU A 167 -9.44 0.92 9.67
CA LEU A 167 -10.28 0.05 8.84
C LEU A 167 -10.25 -1.41 9.33
N GLU A 168 -9.08 -1.92 9.71
CA GLU A 168 -8.96 -3.25 10.32
C GLU A 168 -9.77 -3.31 11.62
N ARG A 169 -9.64 -2.30 12.50
CA ARG A 169 -10.43 -2.22 13.75
C ARG A 169 -11.94 -2.12 13.48
N LEU A 170 -12.37 -1.37 12.48
CA LEU A 170 -13.77 -1.30 12.08
C LEU A 170 -14.31 -2.68 11.69
N ALA A 171 -13.57 -3.40 10.84
CA ALA A 171 -13.93 -4.75 10.43
C ALA A 171 -13.97 -5.71 11.63
N MET A 172 -12.96 -5.67 12.49
CA MET A 172 -12.87 -6.53 13.68
C MET A 172 -14.06 -6.31 14.61
N ARG A 173 -14.44 -5.05 14.91
CA ARG A 173 -15.64 -4.76 15.72
C ARG A 173 -16.90 -5.35 15.10
N LYS A 174 -17.07 -5.21 13.78
CA LYS A 174 -18.23 -5.77 13.07
C LYS A 174 -18.27 -7.30 13.11
N LEU A 175 -17.09 -7.94 13.14
CA LEU A 175 -16.95 -9.39 13.15
C LEU A 175 -16.85 -10.00 14.57
N GLY A 176 -16.90 -9.19 15.63
CA GLY A 176 -16.74 -9.63 17.00
C GLY A 176 -15.36 -10.20 17.32
N LEU A 177 -14.31 -9.72 16.64
CA LEU A 177 -12.91 -10.13 16.85
C LEU A 177 -12.22 -9.13 17.79
N SER A 178 -11.46 -9.64 18.76
CA SER A 178 -10.56 -8.82 19.60
C SER A 178 -9.16 -8.74 18.99
N GLU A 179 -8.44 -7.64 19.28
CA GLU A 179 -7.06 -7.45 18.80
C GLU A 179 -6.14 -8.55 19.36
N SER A 180 -6.30 -8.90 20.62
CA SER A 180 -5.51 -9.96 21.28
C SER A 180 -5.75 -11.37 20.69
N ALA A 181 -6.92 -11.61 20.09
CA ALA A 181 -7.25 -12.89 19.49
C ALA A 181 -6.82 -13.02 18.02
N LEU A 182 -6.30 -11.97 17.40
CA LEU A 182 -6.05 -11.94 15.95
C LEU A 182 -5.08 -13.03 15.49
N GLU A 183 -3.94 -13.17 16.15
CA GLU A 183 -2.94 -14.20 15.82
C GLU A 183 -3.44 -15.61 16.13
N ALA A 184 -4.12 -15.79 17.28
CA ALA A 184 -4.75 -17.07 17.62
C ALA A 184 -5.82 -17.45 16.58
N THR A 185 -6.59 -16.48 16.09
CA THR A 185 -7.58 -16.67 15.03
C THR A 185 -6.89 -17.08 13.72
N ALA A 186 -5.82 -16.43 13.31
CA ALA A 186 -5.07 -16.80 12.12
C ALA A 186 -4.55 -18.25 12.21
N ARG A 187 -3.95 -18.62 13.35
CA ARG A 187 -3.50 -20.00 13.61
C ARG A 187 -4.65 -21.01 13.53
N ARG A 188 -5.77 -20.76 14.22
CA ARG A 188 -6.95 -21.62 14.21
C ARG A 188 -7.53 -21.82 12.81
N LEU A 189 -7.54 -20.75 12.01
CA LEU A 189 -8.01 -20.80 10.63
C LEU A 189 -6.98 -21.41 9.66
N ARG A 190 -5.73 -21.63 10.09
CA ARG A 190 -4.59 -22.03 9.27
C ARG A 190 -4.38 -21.08 8.08
N VAL A 191 -4.45 -19.76 8.35
CA VAL A 191 -4.22 -18.72 7.36
C VAL A 191 -3.05 -17.85 7.80
N ASN A 192 -2.34 -17.28 6.82
CA ASN A 192 -1.26 -16.33 7.10
C ASN A 192 -1.84 -15.07 7.77
N PRO A 193 -1.26 -14.56 8.88
CA PRO A 193 -1.72 -13.35 9.56
C PRO A 193 -1.81 -12.12 8.64
N VAL A 194 -0.87 -11.94 7.72
CA VAL A 194 -0.90 -10.84 6.74
C VAL A 194 -2.14 -10.93 5.86
N ARG A 195 -2.51 -12.14 5.41
CA ARG A 195 -3.73 -12.35 4.61
C ARG A 195 -5.01 -12.06 5.40
N LEU A 196 -5.07 -12.47 6.67
CA LEU A 196 -6.20 -12.14 7.53
C LEU A 196 -6.33 -10.63 7.71
N ARG A 197 -5.25 -9.95 8.04
CA ARG A 197 -5.23 -8.49 8.21
C ARG A 197 -5.60 -7.74 6.93
N THR A 198 -5.09 -8.18 5.78
CA THR A 198 -5.45 -7.61 4.48
C THR A 198 -6.95 -7.76 4.19
N ALA A 199 -7.51 -8.94 4.50
CA ALA A 199 -8.96 -9.17 4.35
C ALA A 199 -9.78 -8.24 5.26
N LEU A 200 -9.35 -8.05 6.51
CA LEU A 200 -9.99 -7.12 7.44
C LEU A 200 -9.91 -5.67 6.94
N ALA A 201 -8.77 -5.23 6.41
CA ALA A 201 -8.61 -3.89 5.87
C ALA A 201 -9.58 -3.65 4.69
N ARG A 202 -9.63 -4.56 3.70
CA ARG A 202 -10.55 -4.45 2.55
C ARG A 202 -12.02 -4.55 2.97
N TYR A 203 -12.34 -5.41 3.92
CA TYR A 203 -13.70 -5.48 4.46
C TYR A 203 -14.07 -4.18 5.20
N GLY A 204 -13.16 -3.59 5.94
CA GLY A 204 -13.35 -2.29 6.58
C GLY A 204 -13.60 -1.16 5.57
N ILE A 205 -12.96 -1.18 4.40
CA ILE A 205 -13.26 -0.24 3.30
C ILE A 205 -14.71 -0.40 2.83
N ARG A 206 -15.18 -1.63 2.63
CA ARG A 206 -16.56 -1.92 2.22
C ARG A 206 -17.58 -1.46 3.26
N LEU A 207 -17.32 -1.76 4.53
CA LEU A 207 -18.18 -1.29 5.64
C LEU A 207 -18.29 0.24 5.67
N ARG A 208 -17.18 0.94 5.46
CA ARG A 208 -17.18 2.42 5.41
C ARG A 208 -17.99 2.99 4.24
N ARG A 209 -18.09 2.21 3.13
CA ARG A 209 -18.91 2.58 1.96
C ARG A 209 -20.38 2.18 2.08
N GLY A 210 -20.80 1.58 3.20
CA GLY A 210 -22.16 1.07 3.37
C GLY A 210 -22.45 -0.24 2.63
N GLU A 211 -21.42 -0.90 2.10
CA GLU A 211 -21.51 -2.16 1.34
C GLU A 211 -21.52 -3.38 2.30
N GLY A 212 -22.52 -3.48 3.16
CA GLY A 212 -22.52 -4.15 4.50
C GLY A 212 -22.56 -5.63 4.39
N SER A 213 -22.70 -6.68 4.04
CA SER A 213 -22.63 -8.08 4.51
C SER A 213 -21.54 -8.91 3.85
N PRO A 214 -20.76 -9.71 4.59
CA PRO A 214 -19.75 -10.60 3.98
C PRO A 214 -20.38 -11.69 3.10
N ALA A 215 -21.67 -11.99 3.30
CA ALA A 215 -22.40 -13.08 2.62
C ALA A 215 -23.22 -12.63 1.39
N SER A 216 -23.45 -11.33 1.17
CA SER A 216 -24.51 -10.87 0.25
C SER A 216 -24.03 -10.34 -1.10
N SER A 217 -22.88 -10.73 -1.64
CA SER A 217 -22.60 -10.43 -3.03
C SER A 217 -21.89 -11.57 -3.74
N SER A 218 -22.67 -12.28 -4.55
CA SER A 218 -22.22 -13.18 -5.61
C SER A 218 -21.54 -12.40 -6.77
N ARG A 219 -21.15 -11.14 -6.56
CA ARG A 219 -20.40 -10.37 -7.57
C ARG A 219 -18.98 -10.87 -7.62
N ALA A 220 -18.58 -11.32 -8.79
CA ALA A 220 -17.25 -11.79 -9.15
C ALA A 220 -16.14 -10.95 -8.52
N LEU A 221 -14.98 -11.59 -8.26
CA LEU A 221 -13.70 -10.90 -8.04
C LEU A 221 -13.63 -9.69 -8.97
N PRO A 222 -13.11 -8.53 -8.53
CA PRO A 222 -12.75 -7.50 -9.47
C PRO A 222 -11.90 -8.17 -10.56
N PRO A 223 -12.18 -7.90 -11.85
CA PRO A 223 -11.44 -8.52 -12.93
C PRO A 223 -9.96 -8.34 -12.67
N GLY A 224 -9.20 -9.39 -12.92
CA GLY A 224 -7.74 -9.34 -12.87
C GLY A 224 -7.28 -8.06 -13.58
N ILE A 225 -6.21 -7.46 -13.09
CA ILE A 225 -5.58 -6.20 -13.50
C ILE A 225 -5.96 -5.90 -14.96
N PRO A 226 -6.76 -4.84 -15.24
CA PRO A 226 -7.05 -4.51 -16.62
C PRO A 226 -5.71 -4.28 -17.31
N THR A 227 -5.41 -5.08 -18.32
CA THR A 227 -4.41 -4.75 -19.32
C THR A 227 -4.74 -3.34 -19.79
N LEU A 228 -3.83 -2.40 -19.58
CA LEU A 228 -3.96 -1.03 -20.03
C LEU A 228 -4.33 -1.07 -21.54
N PRO A 229 -5.50 -0.54 -21.95
CA PRO A 229 -5.73 -0.34 -23.36
C PRO A 229 -4.62 0.58 -23.85
N ALA A 230 -3.90 0.14 -24.87
CA ALA A 230 -3.00 0.99 -25.62
C ALA A 230 -3.79 2.21 -26.08
N GLN A 231 -3.66 3.35 -25.44
CA GLN A 231 -4.22 4.61 -25.89
C GLN A 231 -3.23 5.24 -26.88
N PRO A 232 -3.48 5.18 -28.20
CA PRO A 232 -2.73 5.98 -29.15
C PRO A 232 -3.19 7.42 -28.98
N GLY A 233 -2.30 8.31 -28.54
CA GLY A 233 -2.57 9.75 -28.61
C GLY A 233 -2.08 10.61 -27.43
N ARG A 234 -1.85 10.07 -26.23
CA ARG A 234 -1.38 10.90 -25.09
C ARG A 234 0.14 10.96 -24.91
N ARG A 235 0.93 10.13 -25.61
CA ARG A 235 2.39 10.30 -25.69
C ARG A 235 2.82 11.66 -26.23
N ALA A 236 1.99 12.27 -27.08
CA ALA A 236 2.28 13.58 -27.69
C ALA A 236 2.13 14.75 -26.70
N VAL A 237 1.30 14.65 -25.68
CA VAL A 237 1.07 15.76 -24.73
C VAL A 237 2.19 15.83 -23.69
N ILE A 238 2.67 14.67 -23.20
CA ILE A 238 3.81 14.62 -22.27
C ILE A 238 5.11 15.07 -22.97
N ALA A 239 5.31 14.63 -24.22
CA ALA A 239 6.47 15.03 -25.02
C ALA A 239 6.47 16.55 -25.36
N ARG A 240 5.31 17.17 -25.56
CA ARG A 240 5.22 18.62 -25.82
C ARG A 240 5.52 19.48 -24.60
N HIS A 241 5.22 19.01 -23.38
CA HIS A 241 5.54 19.74 -22.14
C HIS A 241 7.03 19.67 -21.78
N LEU A 242 7.72 18.59 -22.19
CA LEU A 242 9.16 18.43 -21.95
C LEU A 242 10.05 19.10 -23.00
N LEU A 243 9.50 19.58 -24.12
CA LEU A 243 10.26 20.19 -25.22
C LEU A 243 9.94 21.66 -25.47
N GLY A 244 9.11 22.28 -24.62
CA GLY A 244 8.58 23.62 -24.82
C GLY A 244 9.09 24.70 -23.88
N THR A 245 10.38 24.70 -23.51
CA THR A 245 11.03 25.92 -22.97
C THR A 245 12.41 26.05 -23.57
N ARG A 246 12.49 26.82 -24.61
CA ARG A 246 13.63 27.67 -24.93
C ARG A 246 13.20 29.11 -24.73
#